data_6e0f7fd8b12b6b08629190361958713c
#
_entry.id   6e0f7fd8b12b6b08629190361958713c
#
_cell.length_a   1.000
_cell.length_b   1.000
_cell.length_c   1.000
_cell.angle_alpha   90.00
_cell.angle_beta   90.00
_cell.angle_gamma   90.00
#
_symmetry.space_group_name_H-M   'P 1'
#
loop_
_entity.id
_entity.type
_entity.pdbx_description
1 polymer ?
#
loop_
_entity_poly.entity_id
_entity_poly.type
_entity_poly.pdbx_seq_one_letter_code
_entity_poly.pdbx_strand_id
1 'polypeptide(L)'
;MIQRVMKKQQQIEAKIKKTKAAINGLGRMRPGSLSHQARARGQEYCQLSFSHDGKGHTEYVRPDHVAQVERELSNYRRFRKLMREWVGQEIELSKLNRRQD
;
A
#
# COMPACT_ATOMS: atom_id res chain seq x y z
N MET A 1 20.21 -27.26 15.86
CA MET A 1 19.90 -25.84 16.13
C MET A 1 20.20 -24.92 14.96
N ILE A 2 21.37 -25.03 14.37
CA ILE A 2 21.74 -24.24 13.17
C ILE A 2 20.74 -24.51 12.03
N GLN A 3 20.32 -25.75 11.85
CA GLN A 3 19.37 -26.11 10.80
C GLN A 3 18.01 -25.49 11.00
N ARG A 4 17.52 -25.32 12.25
CA ARG A 4 16.26 -24.66 12.54
C ARG A 4 16.30 -23.17 12.17
N VAL A 5 17.42 -22.50 12.50
CA VAL A 5 17.61 -21.10 12.19
C VAL A 5 17.66 -20.89 10.67
N MET A 6 18.41 -21.74 9.96
CA MET A 6 18.51 -21.67 8.50
C MET A 6 17.17 -21.92 7.82
N LYS A 7 16.40 -22.91 8.31
CA LYS A 7 15.08 -23.19 7.76
C LYS A 7 14.12 -22.03 7.97
N LYS A 8 14.13 -21.47 9.17
CA LYS A 8 13.28 -20.31 9.50
C LYS A 8 13.68 -19.08 8.68
N GLN A 9 14.99 -18.87 8.51
CA GLN A 9 15.54 -17.81 7.66
C GLN A 9 15.04 -17.95 6.23
N GLN A 10 15.09 -19.15 5.66
CA GLN A 10 14.61 -19.40 4.31
C GLN A 10 13.11 -19.16 4.18
N GLN A 11 12.33 -19.50 5.20
CA GLN A 11 10.89 -19.26 5.22
C GLN A 11 10.57 -17.76 5.21
N ILE A 12 11.31 -16.99 6.00
CA ILE A 12 11.12 -15.54 6.05
C ILE A 12 11.54 -14.90 4.72
N GLU A 13 12.66 -15.31 4.16
CA GLU A 13 13.12 -14.82 2.86
C GLU A 13 12.12 -15.12 1.76
N ALA A 14 11.49 -16.30 1.81
CA ALA A 14 10.44 -16.65 0.85
C ALA A 14 9.22 -15.73 0.98
N LYS A 15 8.83 -15.41 2.23
CA LYS A 15 7.73 -14.47 2.48
C LYS A 15 8.07 -13.08 1.96
N ILE A 16 9.28 -12.61 2.19
CA ILE A 16 9.75 -11.31 1.70
C ILE A 16 9.66 -11.26 0.18
N LYS A 17 10.15 -12.29 -0.48
CA LYS A 17 10.12 -12.39 -1.94
C LYS A 17 8.68 -12.32 -2.45
N LYS A 18 7.76 -13.02 -1.80
CA LYS A 18 6.35 -13.03 -2.17
C LYS A 18 5.70 -11.65 -1.96
N THR A 19 6.03 -10.99 -0.85
CA THR A 19 5.51 -9.65 -0.55
C THR A 19 6.02 -8.64 -1.59
N LYS A 20 7.30 -8.68 -1.92
CA LYS A 20 7.89 -7.81 -2.95
C LYS A 20 7.24 -8.05 -4.32
N ALA A 21 6.98 -9.31 -4.67
CA ALA A 21 6.30 -9.64 -5.91
C ALA A 21 4.89 -9.07 -5.95
N ALA A 22 4.17 -9.13 -4.83
CA ALA A 22 2.83 -8.55 -4.72
C ALA A 22 2.86 -7.04 -4.90
N ILE A 23 3.87 -6.35 -4.34
CA ILE A 23 4.05 -4.91 -4.51
C ILE A 23 4.31 -4.58 -5.98
N ASN A 24 5.19 -5.33 -6.63
CA ASN A 24 5.52 -5.13 -8.05
C ASN A 24 4.34 -5.37 -8.98
N GLY A 25 3.38 -6.20 -8.54
CA GLY A 25 2.18 -6.48 -9.32
C GLY A 25 1.08 -5.43 -9.19
N LEU A 26 1.23 -4.46 -8.30
CA LEU A 26 0.25 -3.39 -8.15
C LEU A 26 0.29 -2.46 -9.36
N GLY A 27 -0.87 -1.98 -9.77
CA GLY A 27 -0.97 -0.98 -10.81
C GLY A 27 -0.68 0.42 -10.28
N ARG A 28 -1.11 1.40 -11.05
CA ARG A 28 -0.98 2.81 -10.64
C ARG A 28 -1.63 3.02 -9.29
N MET A 29 -1.03 3.88 -8.47
CA MET A 29 -1.51 4.17 -7.13
C MET A 29 -1.37 5.64 -6.80
N ARG A 30 -2.20 6.09 -5.86
CA ARG A 30 -2.09 7.41 -5.28
C ARG A 30 -2.79 7.45 -3.93
N PRO A 31 -2.34 8.30 -3.00
CA PRO A 31 -3.06 8.51 -1.75
C PRO A 31 -4.31 9.33 -1.96
N GLY A 32 -5.22 9.26 -1.02
CA GLY A 32 -6.36 10.14 -0.97
C GLY A 32 -7.65 9.48 -0.54
N SER A 33 -8.65 10.30 -0.43
CA SER A 33 -10.00 9.90 -0.04
C SER A 33 -10.99 10.60 -0.95
N LEU A 34 -11.89 9.83 -1.57
CA LEU A 34 -12.95 10.36 -2.39
C LEU A 34 -14.18 10.64 -1.54
N SER A 35 -14.79 11.79 -1.74
CA SER A 35 -16.08 12.13 -1.17
C SER A 35 -17.04 12.52 -2.29
N HIS A 36 -18.28 12.04 -2.18
CA HIS A 36 -19.34 12.38 -3.13
C HIS A 36 -20.07 13.61 -2.62
N GLN A 37 -20.17 14.63 -3.46
CA GLN A 37 -20.82 15.88 -3.13
C GLN A 37 -22.02 16.07 -4.03
N ALA A 38 -23.15 16.49 -3.46
CA ALA A 38 -24.34 16.85 -4.22
C ALA A 38 -24.32 18.35 -4.51
N ARG A 39 -24.51 18.70 -5.77
CA ARG A 39 -24.68 20.11 -6.17
C ARG A 39 -26.15 20.45 -6.25
N ALA A 40 -26.45 21.74 -6.12
CA ALA A 40 -27.76 22.26 -6.47
C ALA A 40 -28.09 21.81 -7.90
N ARG A 41 -29.34 21.39 -8.17
CA ARG A 41 -29.80 20.83 -9.45
C ARG A 41 -29.50 19.31 -9.63
N GLY A 42 -29.19 18.59 -8.56
CA GLY A 42 -29.03 17.12 -8.62
C GLY A 42 -27.77 16.61 -9.30
N GLN A 43 -26.83 17.50 -9.61
CA GLN A 43 -25.54 17.07 -10.15
C GLN A 43 -24.61 16.62 -9.03
N GLU A 44 -24.05 15.42 -9.17
CA GLU A 44 -23.07 14.92 -8.24
C GLU A 44 -21.66 15.14 -8.79
N TYR A 45 -20.73 15.39 -7.90
CA TYR A 45 -19.32 15.41 -8.24
C TYR A 45 -18.51 14.79 -7.11
N CYS A 46 -17.30 14.34 -7.43
CA CYS A 46 -16.42 13.76 -6.45
C CYS A 46 -15.27 14.69 -6.16
N GLN A 47 -14.92 14.78 -4.88
CA GLN A 47 -13.76 15.50 -4.41
C GLN A 47 -12.74 14.52 -3.89
N LEU A 48 -11.49 14.68 -4.32
CA LEU A 48 -10.37 13.88 -3.86
C LEU A 48 -9.50 14.72 -2.95
N SER A 49 -9.42 14.31 -1.69
CA SER A 49 -8.58 14.99 -0.69
C SER A 49 -7.38 14.13 -0.39
N PHE A 50 -6.19 14.71 -0.36
CA PHE A 50 -4.97 13.98 -0.06
C PHE A 50 -3.93 14.91 0.55
N SER A 51 -2.95 14.30 1.22
CA SER A 51 -1.78 15.01 1.73
C SER A 51 -0.54 14.45 1.05
N HIS A 52 0.36 15.34 0.66
CA HIS A 52 1.64 14.96 0.07
C HIS A 52 2.69 15.97 0.51
N ASP A 53 3.82 15.45 1.00
CA ASP A 53 4.92 16.27 1.53
C ASP A 53 4.46 17.28 2.57
N GLY A 54 3.55 16.85 3.45
CA GLY A 54 3.05 17.68 4.55
C GLY A 54 2.01 18.72 4.14
N LYS A 55 1.58 18.72 2.89
CA LYS A 55 0.58 19.67 2.38
C LYS A 55 -0.71 18.96 2.02
N GLY A 56 -1.84 19.53 2.44
CA GLY A 56 -3.16 19.06 2.06
C GLY A 56 -3.58 19.62 0.71
N HIS A 57 -4.24 18.78 -0.07
CA HIS A 57 -4.73 19.13 -1.41
C HIS A 57 -6.13 18.62 -1.59
N THR A 58 -6.91 19.32 -2.41
CA THR A 58 -8.24 18.91 -2.82
C THR A 58 -8.37 19.07 -4.32
N GLU A 59 -8.84 18.04 -5.00
CA GLU A 59 -9.05 18.05 -6.45
C GLU A 59 -10.47 17.62 -6.77
N TYR A 60 -11.02 18.21 -7.82
CA TYR A 60 -12.28 17.77 -8.40
C TYR A 60 -12.02 16.58 -9.32
N VAL A 61 -12.86 15.54 -9.21
CA VAL A 61 -12.77 14.36 -10.07
C VAL A 61 -14.04 14.25 -10.89
N ARG A 62 -13.87 14.24 -12.21
CA ARG A 62 -14.99 14.07 -13.14
C ARG A 62 -15.61 12.68 -12.98
N PRO A 63 -16.93 12.55 -13.19
CA PRO A 63 -17.60 11.25 -13.04
C PRO A 63 -16.98 10.13 -13.87
N ASP A 64 -16.52 10.43 -15.08
CA ASP A 64 -15.90 9.44 -15.96
C ASP A 64 -14.51 8.99 -15.50
N HIS A 65 -13.90 9.70 -14.55
CA HIS A 65 -12.59 9.34 -14.00
C HIS A 65 -12.66 8.69 -12.62
N VAL A 66 -13.84 8.63 -12.01
CA VAL A 66 -14.01 8.14 -10.64
C VAL A 66 -13.53 6.68 -10.50
N ALA A 67 -13.92 5.82 -11.43
CA ALA A 67 -13.54 4.41 -11.37
C ALA A 67 -12.02 4.23 -11.42
N GLN A 68 -11.34 5.00 -12.25
CA GLN A 68 -9.86 4.98 -12.33
C GLN A 68 -9.24 5.42 -11.01
N VAL A 69 -9.71 6.54 -10.46
CA VAL A 69 -9.19 7.07 -9.20
C VAL A 69 -9.42 6.09 -8.06
N GLU A 70 -10.60 5.47 -7.99
CA GLU A 70 -10.89 4.46 -6.97
C GLU A 70 -9.92 3.29 -7.03
N ARG A 71 -9.57 2.82 -8.23
CA ARG A 71 -8.56 1.76 -8.39
C ARG A 71 -7.20 2.21 -7.88
N GLU A 72 -6.80 3.44 -8.20
CA GLU A 72 -5.52 3.99 -7.75
C GLU A 72 -5.45 4.12 -6.22
N LEU A 73 -6.55 4.56 -5.61
CA LEU A 73 -6.66 4.66 -4.16
C LEU A 73 -6.60 3.28 -3.49
N SER A 74 -7.30 2.31 -4.07
CA SER A 74 -7.29 0.93 -3.58
C SER A 74 -5.89 0.33 -3.66
N ASN A 75 -5.19 0.55 -4.77
CA ASN A 75 -3.82 0.07 -4.95
C ASN A 75 -2.87 0.71 -3.93
N TYR A 76 -3.06 1.98 -3.60
CA TYR A 76 -2.24 2.66 -2.61
C TYR A 76 -2.48 2.08 -1.21
N ARG A 77 -3.73 1.81 -0.83
CA ARG A 77 -4.03 1.18 0.47
C ARG A 77 -3.39 -0.19 0.56
N ARG A 78 -3.44 -0.97 -0.52
CA ARG A 78 -2.81 -2.28 -0.57
C ARG A 78 -1.29 -2.18 -0.51
N PHE A 79 -0.71 -1.20 -1.21
CA PHE A 79 0.72 -0.91 -1.14
C PHE A 79 1.17 -0.63 0.29
N ARG A 80 0.45 0.21 1.02
CA ARG A 80 0.79 0.53 2.41
C ARG A 80 0.74 -0.70 3.31
N LYS A 81 -0.26 -1.56 3.13
CA LYS A 81 -0.37 -2.80 3.88
C LYS A 81 0.82 -3.72 3.58
N LEU A 82 1.14 -3.90 2.31
CA LEU A 82 2.25 -4.76 1.89
C LEU A 82 3.60 -4.22 2.37
N MET A 83 3.77 -2.90 2.38
CA MET A 83 4.98 -2.27 2.91
C MET A 83 5.17 -2.57 4.40
N ARG A 84 4.09 -2.50 5.17
CA ARG A 84 4.15 -2.84 6.59
C ARG A 84 4.50 -4.31 6.81
N GLU A 85 3.93 -5.19 6.01
CA GLU A 85 4.25 -6.61 6.06
C GLU A 85 5.72 -6.86 5.74
N TRP A 86 6.21 -6.22 4.68
CA TRP A 86 7.61 -6.35 4.28
C TRP A 86 8.55 -5.86 5.38
N VAL A 87 8.30 -4.68 5.93
CA VAL A 87 9.13 -4.14 7.02
C VAL A 87 9.14 -5.08 8.21
N GLY A 88 7.96 -5.63 8.60
CA GLY A 88 7.88 -6.61 9.68
C GLY A 88 8.70 -7.86 9.43
N GLN A 89 8.68 -8.35 8.19
CA GLN A 89 9.45 -9.52 7.77
C GLN A 89 10.95 -9.24 7.81
N GLU A 90 11.38 -8.05 7.37
CA GLU A 90 12.78 -7.64 7.43
C GLU A 90 13.27 -7.51 8.87
N ILE A 91 12.44 -6.98 9.76
CA ILE A 91 12.77 -6.89 11.19
C ILE A 91 12.96 -8.28 11.77
N GLU A 92 12.05 -9.20 11.47
CA GLU A 92 12.12 -10.58 11.95
C GLU A 92 13.38 -11.26 11.45
N LEU A 93 13.70 -11.11 10.17
CA LEU A 93 14.90 -11.67 9.57
C LEU A 93 16.17 -11.08 10.20
N SER A 94 16.20 -9.79 10.42
CA SER A 94 17.33 -9.11 11.06
C SER A 94 17.59 -9.65 12.47
N LYS A 95 16.52 -9.84 13.26
CA LYS A 95 16.64 -10.43 14.60
C LYS A 95 17.16 -11.84 14.54
N LEU A 96 16.65 -12.63 13.62
CA LEU A 96 17.07 -14.02 13.47
C LEU A 96 18.54 -14.13 13.06
N ASN A 97 18.98 -13.27 12.13
CA ASN A 97 20.37 -13.26 11.67
C ASN A 97 21.35 -12.92 12.81
N ARG A 98 20.96 -12.06 13.74
CA ARG A 98 21.81 -11.70 14.89
C ARG A 98 21.88 -12.82 15.92
N ARG A 99 20.94 -13.76 15.92
CA ARG A 99 20.95 -14.91 16.83
C ARG A 99 21.88 -16.02 16.36
N GLN A 100 22.41 -15.92 15.15
CA GLN A 100 23.30 -16.95 14.60
C GLN A 100 24.73 -16.86 15.15
N ASP A 101 25.05 -15.77 15.79
CA ASP A 101 26.34 -15.59 16.42
C ASP A 101 26.33 -16.20 17.82
#